data_7056203327565e51895eca1012ecf1ef
#
_entry.id   7056203327565e51895eca1012ecf1ef
#
_cell.length_a   1.000
_cell.length_b   1.000
_cell.length_c   1.000
_cell.angle_alpha   90.00
_cell.angle_beta   90.00
_cell.angle_gamma   90.00
#
_symmetry.space_group_name_H-M   'P 1'
#
loop_
_entity.id
_entity.type
_entity.pdbx_description
1 polymer ?
#
loop_
_entity_poly.entity_id
_entity_poly.type
_entity_poly.pdbx_seq_one_letter_code
_entity_poly.pdbx_strand_id
1 'polypeptide(L)'
;MKYGSKLLLFALLLFPLTLPAQNGNSAPASANDGVTSGRRLFQQHCSVCHMQPTLTNPMYGPSLYRDLVSGREDAVRDYIDKGSSKMPGFRYGLKASDINAIIEYLKTVPKPAQRGPQTKGEGPVD
;
A
#
# COMPACT_ATOMS: atom_id res chain seq x y z
N MET A 1 -25.18 -39.22 -62.77
CA MET A 1 -25.22 -38.66 -61.39
C MET A 1 -23.93 -37.92 -61.19
N LYS A 2 -24.02 -36.57 -61.08
CA LYS A 2 -22.86 -35.68 -61.11
C LYS A 2 -22.67 -35.14 -59.71
N TYR A 3 -21.66 -35.60 -58.98
CA TYR A 3 -21.28 -35.01 -57.72
C TYR A 3 -20.23 -33.90 -57.95
N GLY A 4 -20.69 -32.67 -57.88
CA GLY A 4 -19.83 -31.50 -57.95
C GLY A 4 -19.02 -31.34 -56.64
N SER A 5 -17.72 -31.55 -56.77
CA SER A 5 -16.75 -31.28 -55.69
C SER A 5 -16.63 -29.78 -55.48
N LYS A 6 -17.21 -29.26 -54.39
CA LYS A 6 -16.93 -27.90 -53.91
C LYS A 6 -15.79 -27.97 -52.95
N LEU A 7 -14.59 -27.72 -53.44
CA LEU A 7 -13.39 -27.47 -52.64
C LEU A 7 -13.56 -26.14 -51.91
N LEU A 8 -13.95 -26.22 -50.67
CA LEU A 8 -13.92 -25.07 -49.74
C LEU A 8 -12.47 -24.86 -49.31
N LEU A 9 -11.81 -23.92 -49.96
CA LEU A 9 -10.52 -23.36 -49.52
C LEU A 9 -10.71 -22.62 -48.21
N PHE A 10 -10.35 -23.29 -47.10
CA PHE A 10 -10.22 -22.66 -45.79
C PHE A 10 -8.91 -21.85 -45.77
N ALA A 11 -9.00 -20.60 -46.17
CA ALA A 11 -7.90 -19.65 -46.00
C ALA A 11 -7.78 -19.33 -44.50
N LEU A 12 -6.88 -20.06 -43.83
CA LEU A 12 -6.49 -19.79 -42.45
C LEU A 12 -5.65 -18.51 -42.45
N LEU A 13 -6.30 -17.38 -42.20
CA LEU A 13 -5.64 -16.09 -41.98
C LEU A 13 -4.83 -16.20 -40.67
N LEU A 14 -3.53 -16.49 -40.80
CA LEU A 14 -2.52 -16.31 -39.76
C LEU A 14 -2.39 -14.81 -39.48
N PHE A 15 -3.17 -14.33 -38.53
CA PHE A 15 -3.01 -12.99 -37.99
C PHE A 15 -1.80 -13.04 -37.04
N PRO A 16 -0.69 -12.34 -37.30
CA PRO A 16 0.39 -12.25 -36.34
C PRO A 16 -0.12 -11.41 -35.16
N LEU A 17 -0.29 -12.05 -33.99
CA LEU A 17 -0.59 -11.42 -32.74
C LEU A 17 0.68 -10.68 -32.27
N THR A 18 0.93 -9.50 -32.83
CA THR A 18 1.96 -8.60 -32.28
C THR A 18 1.46 -8.04 -30.96
N LEU A 19 1.82 -8.71 -29.86
CA LEU A 19 1.70 -8.12 -28.53
C LEU A 19 2.62 -6.88 -28.49
N PRO A 20 2.10 -5.68 -28.20
CA PRO A 20 2.96 -4.56 -27.92
C PRO A 20 3.75 -4.89 -26.65
N ALA A 21 5.07 -5.00 -26.77
CA ALA A 21 5.95 -4.98 -25.61
C ALA A 21 5.70 -3.67 -24.89
N GLN A 22 5.04 -3.73 -23.73
CA GLN A 22 4.93 -2.59 -22.85
C GLN A 22 6.33 -2.33 -22.31
N ASN A 23 7.08 -1.51 -23.04
CA ASN A 23 8.27 -0.88 -22.52
C ASN A 23 7.84 -0.11 -21.26
N GLY A 24 8.18 -0.68 -20.10
CA GLY A 24 8.06 0.00 -18.83
C GLY A 24 8.93 1.26 -18.83
N ASN A 25 8.42 2.29 -19.47
CA ASN A 25 8.95 3.63 -19.37
C ASN A 25 8.58 4.08 -17.95
N SER A 26 9.47 3.76 -17.00
CA SER A 26 9.43 4.34 -15.66
C SER A 26 9.69 5.83 -15.82
N ALA A 27 8.64 6.60 -16.08
CA ALA A 27 8.69 8.03 -15.88
C ALA A 27 9.22 8.28 -14.46
N PRO A 28 10.04 9.31 -14.23
CA PRO A 28 10.49 9.63 -12.88
C PRO A 28 9.26 9.74 -11.99
N ALA A 29 9.21 8.90 -10.96
CA ALA A 29 8.07 8.83 -10.04
C ALA A 29 7.84 10.24 -9.49
N SER A 30 6.67 10.79 -9.72
CA SER A 30 6.30 12.08 -9.14
C SER A 30 6.26 11.94 -7.62
N ALA A 31 6.44 13.02 -6.88
CA ALA A 31 6.34 13.00 -5.42
C ALA A 31 5.00 12.41 -4.96
N ASN A 32 3.93 12.60 -5.74
CA ASN A 32 2.62 12.02 -5.51
C ASN A 32 2.59 10.49 -5.66
N ASP A 33 3.39 9.93 -6.58
CA ASP A 33 3.49 8.48 -6.78
C ASP A 33 4.18 7.82 -5.57
N GLY A 34 5.19 8.49 -5.01
CA GLY A 34 5.86 8.07 -3.79
C GLY A 34 4.92 8.02 -2.59
N VAL A 35 4.14 9.08 -2.37
CA VAL A 35 3.15 9.15 -1.28
C VAL A 35 2.05 8.11 -1.45
N THR A 36 1.55 7.91 -2.68
CA THR A 36 0.50 6.92 -2.97
C THR A 36 1.01 5.50 -2.75
N SER A 37 2.23 5.20 -3.21
CA SER A 37 2.88 3.92 -2.97
C SER A 37 3.11 3.69 -1.47
N GLY A 38 3.63 4.71 -0.77
CA GLY A 38 3.85 4.66 0.67
C GLY A 38 2.58 4.41 1.47
N ARG A 39 1.46 5.03 1.09
CA ARG A 39 0.15 4.78 1.69
C ARG A 39 -0.27 3.31 1.54
N ARG A 40 -0.09 2.74 0.35
CA ARG A 40 -0.42 1.34 0.09
C ARG A 40 0.43 0.40 0.92
N LEU A 41 1.74 0.61 0.93
CA LEU A 41 2.69 -0.17 1.72
C LEU A 41 2.39 -0.07 3.22
N PHE A 42 2.08 1.13 3.72
CA PHE A 42 1.66 1.31 5.10
C PHE A 42 0.40 0.51 5.44
N GLN A 43 -0.61 0.55 4.57
CA GLN A 43 -1.84 -0.22 4.77
C GLN A 43 -1.60 -1.72 4.78
N GLN A 44 -0.67 -2.22 3.96
CA GLN A 44 -0.37 -3.65 3.87
C GLN A 44 0.46 -4.18 5.04
N HIS A 45 1.40 -3.38 5.55
CA HIS A 45 2.42 -3.87 6.49
C HIS A 45 2.33 -3.26 7.89
N CYS A 46 1.74 -2.09 8.05
CA CYS A 46 1.80 -1.32 9.28
C CYS A 46 0.43 -1.10 9.92
N SER A 47 -0.63 -0.98 9.10
CA SER A 47 -1.95 -0.56 9.56
C SER A 47 -2.56 -1.49 10.62
N VAL A 48 -2.29 -2.78 10.55
CA VAL A 48 -2.81 -3.77 11.51
C VAL A 48 -2.45 -3.42 12.96
N CYS A 49 -1.30 -2.76 13.17
CA CYS A 49 -0.85 -2.36 14.50
C CYS A 49 -0.97 -0.85 14.75
N HIS A 50 -0.88 -0.02 13.71
CA HIS A 50 -0.72 1.43 13.81
C HIS A 50 -1.93 2.26 13.34
N MET A 51 -2.98 1.63 12.83
CA MET A 51 -4.26 2.31 12.60
C MET A 51 -5.23 2.02 13.73
N GLN A 52 -6.03 3.03 14.07
CA GLN A 52 -7.11 2.82 15.02
C GLN A 52 -8.10 1.80 14.43
N PRO A 53 -8.37 0.70 15.14
CA PRO A 53 -9.43 -0.20 14.74
C PRO A 53 -10.78 0.53 14.81
N THR A 54 -11.68 0.20 13.90
CA THR A 54 -13.07 0.66 13.93
C THR A 54 -13.86 0.05 15.09
N LEU A 55 -13.31 -0.98 15.71
CA LEU A 55 -13.86 -1.69 16.87
C LEU A 55 -13.22 -1.21 18.17
N THR A 56 -13.79 -1.60 19.29
CA THR A 56 -13.43 -1.16 20.65
C THR A 56 -12.07 -1.64 21.15
N ASN A 57 -11.37 -2.46 20.37
CA ASN A 57 -10.06 -2.97 20.76
C ASN A 57 -9.00 -1.88 20.77
N PRO A 58 -8.12 -1.84 21.78
CA PRO A 58 -7.01 -0.91 21.81
C PRO A 58 -6.05 -1.18 20.66
N MET A 59 -5.40 -0.12 20.15
CA MET A 59 -4.33 -0.26 19.16
C MET A 59 -3.14 -1.02 19.76
N TYR A 60 -2.54 -1.87 18.95
CA TYR A 60 -1.35 -2.59 19.36
C TYR A 60 -0.09 -1.69 19.37
N GLY A 61 0.01 -0.78 18.40
CA GLY A 61 1.08 0.20 18.30
C GLY A 61 0.57 1.64 18.40
N PRO A 62 1.44 2.65 18.57
CA PRO A 62 1.04 4.05 18.59
C PRO A 62 0.51 4.50 17.23
N SER A 63 -0.42 5.46 17.22
CA SER A 63 -0.80 6.16 15.99
C SER A 63 0.41 6.85 15.39
N LEU A 64 0.63 6.67 14.08
CA LEU A 64 1.72 7.32 13.35
C LEU A 64 1.19 8.52 12.57
N TYR A 65 1.86 9.65 12.70
CA TYR A 65 1.49 10.91 12.06
C TYR A 65 2.72 11.80 11.87
N ARG A 66 2.55 12.89 11.11
CA ARG A 66 3.62 13.79 10.67
C ARG A 66 4.61 14.16 11.79
N ASP A 67 4.11 14.62 12.93
CA ASP A 67 4.97 15.19 13.99
C ASP A 67 5.88 14.14 14.65
N LEU A 68 5.55 12.85 14.51
CA LEU A 68 6.40 11.76 15.01
C LEU A 68 7.52 11.39 14.05
N VAL A 69 7.40 11.79 12.77
CA VAL A 69 8.30 11.37 11.70
C VAL A 69 9.18 12.51 11.24
N SER A 70 8.63 13.72 11.06
CA SER A 70 9.36 14.86 10.54
C SER A 70 10.54 15.25 11.43
N GLY A 71 11.72 15.35 10.82
CA GLY A 71 12.98 15.63 11.49
C GLY A 71 13.61 14.42 12.17
N ARG A 72 13.02 13.24 12.04
CA ARG A 72 13.52 11.97 12.60
C ARG A 72 13.46 10.82 11.60
N GLU A 73 13.48 11.14 10.31
CA GLU A 73 13.28 10.19 9.22
C GLU A 73 14.27 9.03 9.28
N ASP A 74 15.53 9.30 9.61
CA ASP A 74 16.56 8.25 9.72
C ASP A 74 16.30 7.30 10.88
N ALA A 75 15.88 7.81 12.02
CA ALA A 75 15.52 6.98 13.17
C ALA A 75 14.28 6.12 12.85
N VAL A 76 13.29 6.69 12.17
CA VAL A 76 12.10 5.95 11.73
C VAL A 76 12.46 4.87 10.72
N ARG A 77 13.36 5.17 9.77
CA ARG A 77 13.89 4.20 8.82
C ARG A 77 14.54 3.03 9.53
N ASP A 78 15.40 3.32 10.48
CA ASP A 78 16.12 2.32 11.26
C ASP A 78 15.16 1.44 12.07
N TYR A 79 14.12 2.03 12.64
CA TYR A 79 13.05 1.31 13.33
C TYR A 79 12.26 0.38 12.42
N ILE A 80 11.91 0.82 11.22
CA ILE A 80 11.20 -0.02 10.24
C ILE A 80 12.13 -1.15 9.76
N ASP A 81 13.39 -0.83 9.48
CA ASP A 81 14.37 -1.80 8.98
C ASP A 81 14.65 -2.89 10.03
N LYS A 82 15.03 -2.49 11.23
CA LYS A 82 15.50 -3.40 12.27
C LYS A 82 14.42 -3.94 13.19
N GLY A 83 13.34 -3.18 13.36
CA GLY A 83 12.29 -3.47 14.33
C GLY A 83 12.69 -3.17 15.78
N SER A 84 11.90 -3.68 16.71
CA SER A 84 12.13 -3.59 18.15
C SER A 84 11.59 -4.84 18.86
N SER A 85 11.66 -4.90 20.17
CA SER A 85 11.07 -6.01 20.95
C SER A 85 9.55 -6.16 20.76
N LYS A 86 8.86 -5.13 20.27
CA LYS A 86 7.40 -5.10 20.09
C LYS A 86 6.97 -4.93 18.63
N MET A 87 7.89 -4.64 17.72
CA MET A 87 7.63 -4.40 16.31
C MET A 87 8.59 -5.22 15.46
N PRO A 88 8.11 -6.02 14.50
CA PRO A 88 8.99 -6.78 13.62
C PRO A 88 9.84 -5.84 12.75
N GLY A 89 11.04 -6.27 12.40
CA GLY A 89 11.87 -5.60 11.40
C GLY A 89 11.51 -6.04 9.98
N PHE A 90 11.57 -5.11 9.04
CA PHE A 90 11.12 -5.32 7.66
C PHE A 90 12.26 -5.38 6.64
N ARG A 91 13.54 -5.38 7.06
CA ARG A 91 14.72 -5.38 6.17
C ARG A 91 14.73 -6.46 5.09
N TYR A 92 14.08 -7.59 5.34
CA TYR A 92 14.01 -8.70 4.38
C TYR A 92 12.73 -8.71 3.55
N GLY A 93 11.74 -7.90 3.91
CA GLY A 93 10.44 -7.82 3.25
C GLY A 93 10.20 -6.54 2.46
N LEU A 94 10.87 -5.45 2.81
CA LEU A 94 10.75 -4.16 2.17
C LEU A 94 12.11 -3.68 1.64
N LYS A 95 12.10 -3.07 0.47
CA LYS A 95 13.28 -2.38 -0.07
C LYS A 95 13.45 -1.03 0.63
N ALA A 96 14.65 -0.47 0.60
CA ALA A 96 14.91 0.87 1.12
C ALA A 96 14.01 1.94 0.48
N SER A 97 13.70 1.81 -0.81
CA SER A 97 12.75 2.69 -1.52
C SER A 97 11.33 2.59 -0.95
N ASP A 98 10.90 1.41 -0.55
CA ASP A 98 9.57 1.17 0.02
C ASP A 98 9.46 1.80 1.41
N ILE A 99 10.48 1.65 2.23
CA ILE A 99 10.59 2.29 3.54
C ILE A 99 10.56 3.81 3.39
N ASN A 100 11.31 4.36 2.43
CA ASN A 100 11.29 5.79 2.13
C ASN A 100 9.88 6.27 1.71
N ALA A 101 9.20 5.52 0.85
CA ALA A 101 7.84 5.85 0.43
C ALA A 101 6.86 5.85 1.62
N ILE A 102 6.97 4.91 2.55
CA ILE A 102 6.17 4.88 3.79
C ILE A 102 6.45 6.13 4.63
N ILE A 103 7.70 6.53 4.79
CA ILE A 103 8.08 7.73 5.54
C ILE A 103 7.47 8.98 4.90
N GLU A 104 7.59 9.13 3.57
CA GLU A 104 6.99 10.26 2.85
C GLU A 104 5.45 10.30 3.00
N TYR A 105 4.79 9.16 2.96
CA TYR A 105 3.36 9.09 3.25
C TYR A 105 3.06 9.55 4.68
N LEU A 106 3.79 9.07 5.69
CA LEU A 106 3.55 9.42 7.09
C LEU A 106 3.72 10.93 7.35
N LYS A 107 4.60 11.61 6.62
CA LYS A 107 4.74 13.07 6.67
C LYS A 107 3.49 13.81 6.19
N THR A 108 2.61 13.16 5.45
CA THR A 108 1.32 13.73 5.03
C THR A 108 0.19 13.48 6.02
N VAL A 109 0.35 12.53 6.95
CA VAL A 109 -0.70 12.12 7.89
C VAL A 109 -0.86 13.17 8.98
N PRO A 110 -2.06 13.76 9.15
CA PRO A 110 -2.30 14.71 10.23
C PRO A 110 -2.35 14.02 11.58
N LYS A 111 -2.02 14.76 12.64
CA LYS A 111 -2.20 14.27 14.00
C LYS A 111 -3.67 13.91 14.24
N PRO A 112 -3.98 12.70 14.75
CA PRO A 112 -5.35 12.36 15.09
C PRO A 112 -5.93 13.32 16.11
N ALA A 113 -7.20 13.71 15.93
CA ALA A 113 -7.91 14.44 16.99
C ALA A 113 -7.91 13.58 18.26
N GLN A 114 -7.59 14.18 19.39
CA GLN A 114 -7.72 13.49 20.67
C GLN A 114 -9.20 13.17 20.86
N ARG A 115 -9.54 11.88 20.95
CA ARG A 115 -10.89 11.54 21.45
C ARG A 115 -10.95 12.08 22.88
N GLY A 116 -11.93 12.96 23.12
CA GLY A 116 -12.30 13.33 24.48
C GLY A 116 -12.53 12.07 25.32
N PRO A 117 -12.52 12.18 26.66
CA PRO A 117 -12.83 11.06 27.53
C PRO A 117 -14.12 10.41 27.00
N GLN A 118 -14.04 9.12 26.66
CA GLN A 118 -15.25 8.38 26.34
C GLN A 118 -16.04 8.31 27.63
N THR A 119 -17.13 9.07 27.69
CA THR A 119 -18.10 8.92 28.77
C THR A 119 -18.58 7.48 28.70
N LYS A 120 -18.19 6.73 29.72
CA LYS A 120 -18.56 5.35 29.89
C LYS A 120 -20.08 5.32 30.07
N GLY A 121 -20.79 4.84 29.03
CA GLY A 121 -22.14 4.37 29.17
C GLY A 121 -23.22 5.46 29.03
N GLU A 122 -23.70 5.61 27.82
CA GLU A 122 -25.13 5.71 27.61
C GLU A 122 -25.50 4.48 26.80
N GLY A 123 -25.95 3.46 27.53
CA GLY A 123 -26.59 2.32 26.93
C GLY A 123 -27.88 2.76 26.21
N PRO A 124 -28.38 1.98 25.23
CA PRO A 124 -29.64 2.30 24.58
C PRO A 124 -30.72 2.43 25.65
N VAL A 125 -31.37 3.59 25.68
CA VAL A 125 -32.63 3.77 26.38
C VAL A 125 -33.69 3.07 25.54
N ASP A 126 -34.31 2.04 26.13
CA ASP A 126 -35.48 1.35 25.58
C ASP A 126 -36.64 2.34 25.28
#